data_4a75ed7ba08d0f7d4077a86326cb48c6
#
_entry.id   4a75ed7ba08d0f7d4077a86326cb48c6
#
_cell.length_a   1.000
_cell.length_b   1.000
_cell.length_c   1.000
_cell.angle_alpha   90.00
_cell.angle_beta   90.00
_cell.angle_gamma   90.00
#
_symmetry.space_group_name_H-M   'P 1'
#
loop_
_entity.id
_entity.type
_entity.pdbx_description
1 polymer ?
#
loop_
_entity_poly.entity_id
_entity_poly.type
_entity_poly.pdbx_seq_one_letter_code
_entity_poly.pdbx_strand_id
1 'polypeptide(L)'
;MPREQGRKFIAQNKKARHDYSILDTYEVGLVLTGTEVKSLRAGRASLVDGFATVDDGEVWLQHVHIPEYTEGTWTNHAPRRKRKILMHRAEIEKLIGKTKEGGLTLVPLDLYFKDGKVKATLALAKGKKTYDKRADLAERDSRREMERAFGRYVKGRR
;
A
#
# COMPACT_ATOMS: atom_id res chain seq x y z
N MET A 1 16.85 -15.54 2.60
CA MET A 1 17.31 -14.50 2.16
C MET A 1 17.07 -14.14 0.72
N PRO A 2 17.34 -14.96 -0.15
CA PRO A 2 17.15 -14.67 -1.53
C PRO A 2 15.75 -14.24 -1.94
N ARG A 3 14.78 -14.51 -1.13
CA ARG A 3 13.41 -14.16 -1.48
C ARG A 3 13.12 -12.71 -1.50
N GLU A 4 13.73 -11.97 -0.61
CA GLU A 4 13.59 -10.52 -0.61
C GLU A 4 14.29 -9.91 -1.79
N GLN A 5 15.28 -10.61 -2.33
CA GLN A 5 16.00 -10.17 -3.51
C GLN A 5 15.13 -10.18 -4.76
N GLY A 6 14.06 -10.97 -4.78
CA GLY A 6 13.11 -10.97 -5.89
C GLY A 6 12.18 -9.78 -5.90
N ARG A 7 12.14 -9.00 -4.83
CA ARG A 7 11.26 -7.84 -4.70
C ARG A 7 12.03 -6.54 -4.79
N LYS A 8 11.62 -5.69 -5.71
CA LYS A 8 12.16 -4.34 -5.83
C LYS A 8 11.03 -3.36 -5.57
N PHE A 9 11.05 -2.68 -4.43
CA PHE A 9 10.01 -1.75 -4.06
C PHE A 9 10.02 -0.51 -4.94
N ILE A 10 8.82 -0.09 -5.35
CA ILE A 10 8.60 1.09 -6.19
C ILE A 10 8.05 2.22 -5.32
N ALA A 11 7.04 1.94 -4.51
CA ALA A 11 6.38 2.94 -3.68
C ALA A 11 5.81 2.28 -2.43
N GLN A 12 5.71 3.05 -1.35
CA GLN A 12 5.11 2.62 -0.09
C GLN A 12 4.08 3.65 0.37
N ASN A 13 3.05 3.20 1.06
CA ASN A 13 1.99 4.05 1.57
C ASN A 13 2.06 4.14 3.10
N LYS A 14 2.93 4.98 3.60
CA LYS A 14 3.12 5.18 5.04
C LYS A 14 1.89 5.80 5.69
N LYS A 15 1.19 6.68 4.97
CA LYS A 15 -0.02 7.34 5.45
C LYS A 15 -1.13 6.32 5.75
N ALA A 16 -1.29 5.31 4.90
CA ALA A 16 -2.28 4.28 5.11
C ALA A 16 -2.04 3.51 6.42
N ARG A 17 -0.80 3.21 6.72
CA ARG A 17 -0.45 2.51 7.97
C ARG A 17 -0.72 3.36 9.20
N HIS A 18 -0.66 4.67 9.08
CA HIS A 18 -1.01 5.60 10.14
C HIS A 18 -2.54 5.75 10.28
N ASP A 19 -3.24 5.90 9.15
CA ASP A 19 -4.67 6.22 9.12
C ASP A 19 -5.59 5.02 9.30
N TYR A 20 -5.10 3.80 9.06
CA TYR A 20 -5.91 2.59 9.06
C TYR A 20 -5.33 1.51 9.97
N SER A 21 -6.24 0.76 10.60
CA SER A 21 -5.89 -0.50 11.25
C SER A 21 -5.93 -1.59 10.20
N ILE A 22 -4.80 -2.24 9.96
CA ILE A 22 -4.67 -3.28 8.94
C ILE A 22 -5.17 -4.60 9.52
N LEU A 23 -6.19 -5.18 8.89
CA LEU A 23 -6.80 -6.44 9.35
C LEU A 23 -6.23 -7.64 8.63
N ASP A 24 -5.95 -7.49 7.33
CA ASP A 24 -5.42 -8.58 6.50
C ASP A 24 -4.70 -7.99 5.30
N THR A 25 -3.81 -8.75 4.69
CA THR A 25 -3.06 -8.30 3.51
C THR A 25 -3.06 -9.39 2.43
N TYR A 26 -3.01 -8.96 1.18
CA TYR A 26 -3.02 -9.83 0.01
C TYR A 26 -1.98 -9.35 -0.98
N GLU A 27 -1.19 -10.29 -1.53
CA GLU A 27 -0.33 -9.98 -2.66
C GLU A 27 -1.17 -10.08 -3.94
N VAL A 28 -1.22 -9.02 -4.72
CA VAL A 28 -2.06 -8.97 -5.91
C VAL A 28 -1.26 -8.52 -7.13
N GLY A 29 -1.72 -8.91 -8.32
CA GLY A 29 -1.18 -8.42 -9.57
C GLY A 29 -1.99 -7.23 -10.08
N LEU A 30 -1.45 -6.52 -11.07
CA LEU A 30 -2.10 -5.37 -11.68
C LEU A 30 -2.05 -5.47 -13.20
N VAL A 31 -3.13 -5.10 -13.85
CA VAL A 31 -3.17 -4.98 -15.31
C VAL A 31 -2.71 -3.57 -15.66
N LEU A 32 -1.54 -3.47 -16.27
CA LEU A 32 -0.88 -2.20 -16.58
C LEU A 32 -0.55 -2.09 -18.06
N THR A 33 -0.46 -0.84 -18.54
CA THR A 33 0.02 -0.55 -19.89
C THR A 33 1.55 -0.50 -19.90
N GLY A 34 2.15 -0.53 -21.09
CA GLY A 34 3.62 -0.45 -21.22
C GLY A 34 4.20 0.83 -20.65
N THR A 35 3.55 1.97 -20.86
CA THR A 35 4.02 3.25 -20.34
C THR A 35 3.93 3.33 -18.82
N GLU A 36 2.93 2.68 -18.22
CA GLU A 36 2.83 2.57 -16.77
C GLU A 36 3.99 1.76 -16.20
N VAL A 37 4.29 0.63 -16.80
CA VAL A 37 5.42 -0.21 -16.36
C VAL A 37 6.74 0.55 -16.46
N LYS A 38 6.94 1.31 -17.53
CA LYS A 38 8.15 2.12 -17.72
C LYS A 38 8.28 3.20 -16.64
N SER A 39 7.19 3.90 -16.33
CA SER A 39 7.16 4.87 -15.22
C SER A 39 7.51 4.21 -13.90
N LEU A 40 6.96 3.04 -13.63
CA LEU A 40 7.23 2.30 -12.40
C LEU A 40 8.69 1.84 -12.31
N ARG A 41 9.30 1.47 -13.43
CA ARG A 41 10.74 1.15 -13.46
C ARG A 41 11.60 2.35 -13.10
N ALA A 42 11.13 3.54 -13.41
CA ALA A 42 11.79 4.78 -13.01
C ALA A 42 11.50 5.15 -11.54
N GLY A 43 10.77 4.32 -10.82
CA GLY A 43 10.44 4.53 -9.41
C GLY A 43 9.37 5.57 -9.16
N ARG A 44 8.53 5.85 -10.13
CA ARG A 44 7.53 6.92 -10.05
C ARG A 44 6.13 6.36 -9.81
N ALA A 45 5.61 6.56 -8.61
CA ALA A 45 4.22 6.26 -8.26
C ALA A 45 3.88 6.88 -6.92
N SER A 46 2.60 7.20 -6.71
CA SER A 46 2.10 7.62 -5.42
C SER A 46 0.85 6.82 -5.07
N LEU A 47 0.85 6.23 -3.88
CA LEU A 47 -0.26 5.43 -3.36
C LEU A 47 -1.14 6.20 -2.37
N VAL A 48 -0.79 7.43 -2.04
CA VAL A 48 -1.39 8.18 -0.93
C VAL A 48 -2.91 8.24 -0.99
N ASP A 49 -3.48 8.50 -2.16
CA ASP A 49 -4.93 8.59 -2.34
C ASP A 49 -5.54 7.30 -2.88
N GLY A 50 -4.75 6.24 -2.96
CA GLY A 50 -5.18 4.98 -3.54
C GLY A 50 -6.13 4.20 -2.65
N PHE A 51 -7.09 3.56 -3.28
CA PHE A 51 -7.99 2.60 -2.63
C PHE A 51 -8.46 1.59 -3.68
N ALA A 52 -9.09 0.52 -3.22
CA ALA A 52 -9.66 -0.45 -4.14
C ALA A 52 -11.13 -0.65 -3.86
N THR A 53 -11.87 -0.99 -4.92
CA THR A 53 -13.30 -1.29 -4.85
C THR A 53 -13.58 -2.62 -5.53
N VAL A 54 -14.66 -3.26 -5.13
CA VAL A 54 -15.13 -4.49 -5.76
C VAL A 54 -16.40 -4.17 -6.53
N ASP A 55 -16.34 -4.32 -7.87
CA ASP A 55 -17.46 -4.08 -8.77
C ASP A 55 -17.66 -5.28 -9.68
N ASP A 56 -18.88 -5.82 -9.72
CA ASP A 56 -19.23 -6.97 -10.55
C ASP A 56 -18.28 -8.17 -10.41
N GLY A 57 -17.87 -8.45 -9.18
CA GLY A 57 -16.98 -9.58 -8.88
C GLY A 57 -15.52 -9.35 -9.26
N GLU A 58 -15.17 -8.13 -9.65
CA GLU A 58 -13.79 -7.75 -9.97
C GLU A 58 -13.30 -6.67 -9.01
N VAL A 59 -12.00 -6.67 -8.74
CA VAL A 59 -11.36 -5.70 -7.85
C VAL A 59 -10.63 -4.66 -8.68
N TRP A 60 -10.83 -3.39 -8.36
CA TRP A 60 -10.26 -2.25 -9.10
C TRP A 60 -9.49 -1.33 -8.19
N LEU A 61 -8.28 -1.00 -8.61
CA LEU A 61 -7.44 -0.03 -7.91
C LEU A 61 -7.73 1.36 -8.48
N GLN A 62 -8.06 2.29 -7.59
CA GLN A 62 -8.45 3.66 -7.98
C GLN A 62 -7.55 4.70 -7.33
N HIS A 63 -7.38 5.82 -8.00
CA HIS A 63 -6.65 7.00 -7.52
C HIS A 63 -5.17 6.80 -7.20
N VAL A 64 -4.57 5.69 -7.63
CA VAL A 64 -3.12 5.54 -7.57
C VAL A 64 -2.53 6.34 -8.73
N HIS A 65 -1.59 7.20 -8.42
CA HIS A 65 -0.95 8.08 -9.40
C HIS A 65 0.30 7.42 -9.95
N ILE A 66 0.30 7.18 -11.25
CA ILE A 66 1.48 6.73 -12.00
C ILE A 66 1.71 7.80 -13.08
N PRO A 67 2.74 8.65 -12.92
CA PRO A 67 2.99 9.74 -13.87
C PRO A 67 3.17 9.22 -15.30
N GLU A 68 2.87 10.08 -16.27
CA GLU A 68 3.14 9.76 -17.66
C GLU A 68 4.63 9.50 -17.85
N TYR A 69 4.94 8.56 -18.72
CA TYR A 69 6.32 8.28 -19.06
C TYR A 69 6.84 9.43 -19.96
N THR A 70 7.87 10.14 -19.48
CA THR A 70 8.35 11.36 -20.14
C THR A 70 8.82 11.15 -21.58
N GLU A 71 9.28 9.95 -21.90
CA GLU A 71 9.69 9.59 -23.26
C GLU A 71 8.55 8.95 -24.05
N GLY A 72 7.37 8.86 -23.45
CA GLY A 72 6.18 8.36 -24.11
C GLY A 72 5.64 9.37 -25.10
N THR A 73 5.01 8.86 -26.15
CA THR A 73 4.39 9.67 -27.18
C THR A 73 2.90 9.86 -26.88
N TRP A 74 2.09 10.05 -27.93
CA TRP A 74 0.65 10.18 -27.82
C TRP A 74 -0.07 8.93 -27.26
N THR A 75 0.63 7.81 -27.13
CA THR A 75 0.06 6.57 -26.57
C THR A 75 0.21 6.44 -25.06
N ASN A 76 0.57 7.51 -24.37
CA ASN A 76 0.72 7.49 -22.92
C ASN A 76 -0.58 7.23 -22.19
N HIS A 77 -0.48 6.80 -20.93
CA HIS A 77 -1.63 6.47 -20.10
C HIS A 77 -2.14 7.68 -19.31
N ALA A 78 -3.38 7.59 -18.83
CA ALA A 78 -3.90 8.56 -17.88
C ALA A 78 -3.31 8.25 -16.49
N PRO A 79 -2.68 9.22 -15.81
CA PRO A 79 -1.96 8.96 -14.57
C PRO A 79 -2.78 8.35 -13.43
N ARG A 80 -4.05 8.69 -13.34
CA ARG A 80 -4.92 8.21 -12.24
C ARG A 80 -6.03 7.28 -12.72
N ARG A 81 -5.84 6.60 -13.83
CA ARG A 81 -6.85 5.71 -14.36
C ARG A 81 -7.16 4.55 -13.41
N LYS A 82 -8.38 4.03 -13.49
CA LYS A 82 -8.81 2.83 -12.80
C LYS A 82 -8.06 1.62 -13.35
N ARG A 83 -7.50 0.79 -12.48
CA ARG A 83 -6.68 -0.37 -12.88
C ARG A 83 -7.23 -1.65 -12.29
N LYS A 84 -7.30 -2.68 -13.11
CA LYS A 84 -7.81 -3.97 -12.65
C LYS A 84 -6.77 -4.66 -11.76
N ILE A 85 -7.23 -5.18 -10.64
CA ILE A 85 -6.41 -5.98 -9.72
C ILE A 85 -6.64 -7.46 -10.04
N LEU A 86 -5.54 -8.20 -10.10
CA LEU A 86 -5.57 -9.63 -10.34
C LEU A 86 -5.44 -10.37 -9.00
N MET A 87 -6.52 -11.05 -8.61
CA MET A 87 -6.59 -11.84 -7.38
C MET A 87 -7.25 -13.18 -7.69
N HIS A 88 -6.99 -14.15 -6.82
CA HIS A 88 -7.71 -15.42 -6.90
C HIS A 88 -9.19 -15.20 -6.57
N ARG A 89 -10.06 -15.89 -7.30
CA ARG A 89 -11.50 -15.72 -7.14
C ARG A 89 -11.97 -15.99 -5.71
N ALA A 90 -11.38 -16.99 -5.04
CA ALA A 90 -11.71 -17.30 -3.66
C ALA A 90 -11.39 -16.12 -2.72
N GLU A 91 -10.30 -15.40 -2.98
CA GLU A 91 -9.94 -14.21 -2.20
C GLU A 91 -10.91 -13.06 -2.46
N ILE A 92 -11.31 -12.88 -3.71
CA ILE A 92 -12.29 -11.85 -4.09
C ILE A 92 -13.62 -12.09 -3.38
N GLU A 93 -14.08 -13.32 -3.36
CA GLU A 93 -15.34 -13.68 -2.69
C GLU A 93 -15.29 -13.39 -1.18
N LYS A 94 -14.18 -13.68 -0.53
CA LYS A 94 -13.98 -13.34 0.87
C LYS A 94 -14.00 -11.84 1.11
N LEU A 95 -13.40 -11.07 0.21
CA LEU A 95 -13.39 -9.61 0.30
C LEU A 95 -14.79 -9.02 0.13
N ILE A 96 -15.60 -9.57 -0.78
CA ILE A 96 -16.99 -9.12 -0.97
C ILE A 96 -17.76 -9.26 0.35
N GLY A 97 -17.64 -10.41 1.02
CA GLY A 97 -18.29 -10.63 2.30
C GLY A 97 -17.82 -9.65 3.37
N LYS A 98 -16.53 -9.46 3.50
CA LYS A 98 -15.94 -8.60 4.52
C LYS A 98 -16.23 -7.12 4.32
N THR A 99 -16.22 -6.65 3.07
CA THR A 99 -16.48 -5.22 2.77
C THR A 99 -17.94 -4.85 2.95
N LYS A 100 -18.86 -5.81 2.86
CA LYS A 100 -20.28 -5.57 3.10
C LYS A 100 -20.59 -5.23 4.56
N GLU A 101 -19.74 -5.63 5.49
CA GLU A 101 -19.96 -5.37 6.91
C GLU A 101 -19.83 -3.89 7.28
N GLY A 102 -19.40 -3.04 6.33
CA GLY A 102 -19.27 -1.61 6.55
C GLY A 102 -18.04 -1.22 7.38
N GLY A 103 -17.58 0.00 7.18
CA GLY A 103 -16.43 0.50 7.90
C GLY A 103 -15.09 -0.07 7.45
N LEU A 104 -15.09 -1.05 6.54
CA LEU A 104 -13.86 -1.63 6.00
C LEU A 104 -13.59 -1.10 4.60
N THR A 105 -12.32 -0.92 4.28
CA THR A 105 -11.89 -0.46 2.96
C THR A 105 -10.65 -1.24 2.52
N LEU A 106 -10.35 -1.17 1.25
CA LEU A 106 -9.16 -1.79 0.67
C LEU A 106 -8.19 -0.69 0.27
N VAL A 107 -6.97 -0.75 0.79
CA VAL A 107 -5.94 0.25 0.49
C VAL A 107 -4.64 -0.41 0.05
N PRO A 108 -3.94 0.14 -0.95
CA PRO A 108 -2.63 -0.38 -1.32
C PRO A 108 -1.58 0.09 -0.32
N LEU A 109 -0.75 -0.82 0.16
CA LEU A 109 0.33 -0.50 1.10
C LEU A 109 1.66 -0.29 0.40
N ASP A 110 1.91 -1.02 -0.67
CA ASP A 110 3.13 -0.89 -1.45
C ASP A 110 2.96 -1.41 -2.87
N LEU A 111 3.88 -1.00 -3.74
CA LEU A 111 4.05 -1.52 -5.08
C LEU A 111 5.48 -2.00 -5.21
N TYR A 112 5.68 -3.12 -5.88
CA TYR A 112 7.02 -3.66 -6.09
C TYR A 112 7.08 -4.52 -7.36
N PHE A 113 8.29 -4.73 -7.86
CA PHE A 113 8.56 -5.72 -8.90
C PHE A 113 8.93 -7.03 -8.22
N LYS A 114 8.33 -8.11 -8.67
CA LYS A 114 8.65 -9.46 -8.22
C LYS A 114 8.72 -10.36 -9.45
N ASP A 115 9.87 -10.94 -9.69
CA ASP A 115 10.10 -11.78 -10.87
C ASP A 115 9.69 -11.10 -12.18
N GLY A 116 10.02 -9.82 -12.30
CA GLY A 116 9.73 -9.02 -13.49
C GLY A 116 8.31 -8.54 -13.63
N LYS A 117 7.43 -8.87 -12.68
CA LYS A 117 6.02 -8.47 -12.70
C LYS A 117 5.72 -7.45 -11.60
N VAL A 118 4.84 -6.51 -11.90
CA VAL A 118 4.39 -5.54 -10.89
C VAL A 118 3.37 -6.19 -9.99
N LYS A 119 3.63 -6.14 -8.69
CA LYS A 119 2.74 -6.64 -7.64
C LYS A 119 2.45 -5.53 -6.65
N ALA A 120 1.38 -5.67 -5.92
CA ALA A 120 1.01 -4.76 -4.85
C ALA A 120 0.61 -5.54 -3.61
N THR A 121 0.81 -4.95 -2.45
CA THR A 121 0.22 -5.44 -1.21
C THR A 121 -1.07 -4.66 -0.99
N LEU A 122 -2.19 -5.36 -1.07
CA LEU A 122 -3.51 -4.79 -0.84
C LEU A 122 -3.95 -5.15 0.57
N ALA A 123 -4.36 -4.16 1.35
CA ALA A 123 -4.78 -4.36 2.72
C ALA A 123 -6.27 -4.18 2.89
N LEU A 124 -6.88 -5.10 3.65
CA LEU A 124 -8.22 -4.91 4.18
C LEU A 124 -8.04 -4.13 5.48
N ALA A 125 -8.65 -2.97 5.59
CA ALA A 125 -8.34 -2.03 6.65
C ALA A 125 -9.59 -1.33 7.17
N LYS A 126 -9.51 -0.88 8.42
CA LYS A 126 -10.53 -0.09 9.07
C LYS A 126 -9.96 1.27 9.41
N GLY A 127 -10.68 2.35 9.08
CA GLY A 127 -10.25 3.69 9.41
C GLY A 127 -10.12 3.88 10.92
N LYS A 128 -9.01 4.44 11.37
CA LYS A 128 -8.80 4.77 12.78
C LYS A 128 -9.58 6.02 13.15
N LYS A 129 -10.22 5.99 14.31
CA LYS A 129 -10.84 7.19 14.86
C LYS A 129 -9.73 8.14 15.33
N THR A 130 -10.05 9.42 15.42
CA THR A 130 -9.06 10.44 15.79
C THR A 130 -8.35 10.10 17.11
N TYR A 131 -9.10 9.61 18.12
CA TYR A 131 -8.50 9.27 19.40
C TYR A 131 -7.54 8.07 19.31
N ASP A 132 -7.82 7.11 18.41
CA ASP A 132 -6.93 5.96 18.18
C ASP A 132 -5.59 6.41 17.60
N LYS A 133 -5.61 7.37 16.67
CA LYS A 133 -4.41 7.95 16.10
C LYS A 133 -3.58 8.66 17.15
N ARG A 134 -4.23 9.40 18.03
CA ARG A 134 -3.55 10.11 19.13
C ARG A 134 -2.92 9.14 20.12
N ALA A 135 -3.65 8.05 20.44
CA ALA A 135 -3.14 7.01 21.32
C ALA A 135 -1.88 6.34 20.74
N ASP A 136 -1.90 6.02 19.45
CA ASP A 136 -0.74 5.43 18.76
C ASP A 136 0.47 6.35 18.81
N LEU A 137 0.28 7.65 18.58
CA LEU A 137 1.36 8.64 18.63
C LEU A 137 1.90 8.79 20.05
N ALA A 138 1.02 8.86 21.04
CA ALA A 138 1.41 8.96 22.45
C ALA A 138 2.23 7.74 22.88
N GLU A 139 1.81 6.56 22.48
CA GLU A 139 2.54 5.33 22.77
C GLU A 139 3.94 5.32 22.17
N ARG A 140 4.07 5.76 20.92
CA ARG A 140 5.38 5.86 20.27
C ARG A 140 6.29 6.85 20.97
N ASP A 141 5.75 8.00 21.36
CA ASP A 141 6.52 9.04 22.04
C ASP A 141 6.98 8.56 23.43
N SER A 142 6.10 7.89 24.17
CA SER A 142 6.45 7.30 25.46
C SER A 142 7.56 6.27 25.34
N ARG A 143 7.47 5.45 24.30
CA ARG A 143 8.51 4.45 24.02
C ARG A 143 9.86 5.10 23.75
N ARG A 144 9.87 6.15 22.94
CA ARG A 144 11.11 6.90 22.63
C ARG A 144 11.72 7.53 23.86
N GLU A 145 10.89 8.10 24.73
CA GLU A 145 11.36 8.69 25.98
C GLU A 145 11.98 7.67 26.92
N MET A 146 11.34 6.50 27.03
CA MET A 146 11.87 5.39 27.81
C MET A 146 13.23 4.91 27.29
N GLU A 147 13.36 4.79 25.99
CA GLU A 147 14.60 4.38 25.35
C GLU A 147 15.72 5.39 25.59
N ARG A 148 15.40 6.67 25.50
CA ARG A 148 16.38 7.74 25.78
C ARG A 148 16.82 7.73 27.23
N ALA A 149 15.88 7.59 28.16
CA ALA A 149 16.16 7.53 29.59
C ALA A 149 17.04 6.33 29.91
N PHE A 150 16.73 5.17 29.35
CA PHE A 150 17.53 3.96 29.52
C PHE A 150 18.95 4.13 28.94
N GLY A 151 19.06 4.73 27.76
CA GLY A 151 20.35 4.99 27.13
C GLY A 151 21.21 5.92 27.97
N ARG A 152 20.63 6.97 28.56
CA ARG A 152 21.34 7.87 29.45
C ARG A 152 21.79 7.18 30.72
N TYR A 153 20.95 6.33 31.29
CA TYR A 153 21.29 5.54 32.49
C TYR A 153 22.50 4.62 32.24
N VAL A 154 22.48 3.90 31.12
CA VAL A 154 23.57 3.02 30.74
C VAL A 154 24.88 3.79 30.54
N LYS A 155 24.82 4.95 29.89
CA LYS A 155 25.99 5.80 29.69
C LYS A 155 26.52 6.35 31.00
N GLY A 156 25.66 6.68 31.95
CA GLY A 156 26.05 7.20 33.25
C GLY A 156 26.74 6.19 34.17
N ARG A 157 26.70 4.91 33.82
CA ARG A 157 27.31 3.85 34.60
C ARG A 157 28.79 3.61 34.31
N ARG A 158 29.34 4.27 33.34
CA ARG A 158 30.74 4.12 32.98
C ARG A 158 31.68 4.75 33.98
#